data_199847faeff54f4994bc5af93fcb6410
#
_entry.id   199847faeff54f4994bc5af93fcb6410
#
_cell.length_a   1.000
_cell.length_b   1.000
_cell.length_c   1.000
_cell.angle_alpha   90.00
_cell.angle_beta   90.00
_cell.angle_gamma   90.00
#
_symmetry.space_group_name_H-M   'P 1'
#
loop_
_entity.id
_entity.type
_entity.pdbx_description
1 polymer ?
#
loop_
_entity_poly.entity_id
_entity_poly.type
_entity_poly.pdbx_seq_one_letter_code
_entity_poly.pdbx_strand_id
1 'polypeptide(L)'
;MIPDSQMQPFMRVSETSPERIRFLLHPFHYYARNRILLRITTGELAGLEGCVIRIDRDRRLVMDVGGISVAISGVHAEKFEEVEPYKDMLKYEHIFYQRNLHERQALIDRYFHPVKNAQEVKAQAESIDYLRSYVISEMDAGRMNIYEAWSIFSFVIEEIGYYYAPFADQFKESLDPIMLHGGKVLQEMERIIQSTRIGGDTKCRYENEYAELMAKYEYLF
;
A
#
# COMPACT_ATOMS: atom_id res chain seq x y z
N MET A 1 14.25 -1.84 19.02
CA MET A 1 15.62 -1.75 18.45
C MET A 1 15.44 -1.72 16.95
N ILE A 2 15.93 -0.70 16.25
CA ILE A 2 15.79 -0.58 14.78
C ILE A 2 16.80 -1.55 14.15
N PRO A 3 16.40 -2.43 13.22
CA PRO A 3 17.33 -3.36 12.56
C PRO A 3 18.38 -2.60 11.73
N ASP A 4 19.61 -3.14 11.67
CA ASP A 4 20.72 -2.56 10.90
C ASP A 4 20.37 -2.39 9.41
N SER A 5 19.55 -3.28 8.86
CA SER A 5 19.08 -3.19 7.47
C SER A 5 18.23 -1.94 7.19
N GLN A 6 17.57 -1.37 8.20
CA GLN A 6 16.82 -0.11 8.09
C GLN A 6 17.70 1.11 8.41
N MET A 7 18.69 0.95 9.30
CA MET A 7 19.58 2.03 9.69
C MET A 7 20.60 2.40 8.60
N GLN A 8 21.16 1.43 7.89
CA GLN A 8 22.15 1.70 6.84
C GLN A 8 21.63 2.60 5.71
N PRO A 9 20.46 2.37 5.11
CA PRO A 9 19.89 3.28 4.13
C PRO A 9 19.66 4.68 4.70
N PHE A 10 19.17 4.78 5.94
CA PHE A 10 18.94 6.05 6.62
C PHE A 10 20.24 6.86 6.79
N MET A 11 21.30 6.21 7.26
CA MET A 11 22.61 6.88 7.45
C MET A 11 23.14 7.40 6.12
N ARG A 12 23.12 6.61 5.06
CA ARG A 12 23.58 7.04 3.73
C ARG A 12 22.75 8.19 3.15
N VAL A 13 21.43 8.15 3.34
CA VAL A 13 20.57 9.26 2.92
C VAL A 13 20.91 10.52 3.71
N SER A 14 21.20 10.42 5.01
CA SER A 14 21.57 11.57 5.85
C SER A 14 22.92 12.19 5.49
N GLU A 15 23.83 11.43 4.88
CA GLU A 15 25.11 11.89 4.36
C GLU A 15 24.98 12.58 2.99
N THR A 16 23.85 12.39 2.30
CA THR A 16 23.59 13.01 1.01
C THR A 16 23.23 14.48 1.18
N SER A 17 23.68 15.34 0.26
CA SER A 17 23.34 16.78 0.25
C SER A 17 21.83 17.00 0.33
N PRO A 18 21.34 17.83 1.25
CA PRO A 18 19.90 18.00 1.50
C PRO A 18 19.10 18.43 0.27
N GLU A 19 19.69 19.20 -0.64
CA GLU A 19 19.08 19.63 -1.89
C GLU A 19 18.78 18.47 -2.87
N ARG A 20 19.45 17.34 -2.70
CA ARG A 20 19.22 16.11 -3.49
C ARG A 20 18.09 15.26 -2.95
N ILE A 21 17.66 15.51 -1.71
CA ILE A 21 16.69 14.71 -0.98
C ILE A 21 15.32 15.40 -1.02
N ARG A 22 14.29 14.62 -1.33
CA ARG A 22 12.90 15.06 -1.23
C ARG A 22 12.09 13.98 -0.53
N PHE A 23 11.44 14.34 0.56
CA PHE A 23 10.43 13.49 1.20
C PHE A 23 9.16 13.47 0.35
N LEU A 24 8.60 12.28 0.18
CA LEU A 24 7.42 12.07 -0.64
C LEU A 24 6.22 11.78 0.27
N LEU A 25 5.05 12.22 -0.18
CA LEU A 25 3.81 12.12 0.61
C LEU A 25 3.24 10.69 0.65
N HIS A 26 3.48 9.91 -0.40
CA HIS A 26 2.94 8.56 -0.50
C HIS A 26 3.95 7.51 -0.04
N PRO A 27 3.52 6.38 0.51
CA PRO A 27 4.41 5.30 0.90
C PRO A 27 5.14 4.70 -0.32
N PHE A 28 6.27 4.03 -0.07
CA PHE A 28 7.18 3.54 -1.12
C PHE A 28 6.49 2.64 -2.14
N HIS A 29 5.62 1.73 -1.70
CA HIS A 29 4.91 0.81 -2.59
C HIS A 29 4.09 1.54 -3.67
N TYR A 30 3.63 2.76 -3.40
CA TYR A 30 2.96 3.59 -4.40
C TYR A 30 3.88 3.91 -5.59
N TYR A 31 5.11 4.29 -5.30
CA TYR A 31 6.10 4.66 -6.32
C TYR A 31 6.72 3.43 -6.97
N ALA A 32 6.86 2.34 -6.23
CA ALA A 32 7.41 1.07 -6.69
C ALA A 32 6.45 0.25 -7.56
N ARG A 33 5.17 0.61 -7.56
CA ARG A 33 4.10 -0.08 -8.29
C ARG A 33 4.45 -0.24 -9.77
N ASN A 34 4.49 -1.50 -10.26
CA ASN A 34 4.84 -1.84 -11.65
C ASN A 34 6.25 -1.39 -12.08
N ARG A 35 7.18 -1.26 -11.14
CA ARG A 35 8.55 -0.87 -11.41
C ARG A 35 9.51 -1.92 -10.90
N ILE A 36 10.63 -2.04 -11.61
CA ILE A 36 11.72 -2.89 -11.21
C ILE A 36 12.45 -2.22 -10.04
N LEU A 37 12.75 -2.98 -9.00
CA LEU A 37 13.63 -2.54 -7.94
C LEU A 37 15.07 -2.57 -8.46
N LEU A 38 15.77 -1.47 -8.29
CA LEU A 38 17.11 -1.28 -8.79
C LEU A 38 18.05 -0.96 -7.62
N ARG A 39 19.26 -1.49 -7.69
CA ARG A 39 20.36 -1.11 -6.78
C ARG A 39 21.39 -0.29 -7.55
N ILE A 40 21.84 0.79 -6.96
CA ILE A 40 22.95 1.58 -7.49
C ILE A 40 24.25 0.81 -7.24
N THR A 41 25.05 0.64 -8.29
CA THR A 41 26.32 -0.10 -8.21
C THR A 41 27.56 0.80 -8.26
N THR A 42 27.39 2.09 -8.56
CA THR A 42 28.51 3.04 -8.70
C THR A 42 28.26 4.32 -7.91
N GLY A 43 29.35 5.08 -7.66
CA GLY A 43 29.30 6.41 -7.05
C GLY A 43 29.06 6.40 -5.53
N GLU A 44 28.80 7.58 -5.00
CA GLU A 44 28.57 7.81 -3.57
C GLU A 44 27.28 7.10 -3.06
N LEU A 45 26.32 6.88 -3.95
CA LEU A 45 25.04 6.27 -3.64
C LEU A 45 25.04 4.75 -3.84
N ALA A 46 26.20 4.15 -4.13
CA ALA A 46 26.30 2.71 -4.36
C ALA A 46 25.73 1.89 -3.20
N GLY A 47 24.92 0.88 -3.53
CA GLY A 47 24.25 0.01 -2.57
C GLY A 47 22.88 0.52 -2.11
N LEU A 48 22.44 1.72 -2.49
CA LEU A 48 21.05 2.14 -2.28
C LEU A 48 20.13 1.42 -3.26
N GLU A 49 19.00 0.96 -2.72
CA GLU A 49 17.97 0.23 -3.47
C GLU A 49 16.67 1.04 -3.54
N GLY A 50 16.00 0.98 -4.68
CA GLY A 50 14.75 1.68 -4.87
C GLY A 50 14.22 1.55 -6.30
N CYS A 51 13.15 2.25 -6.61
CA CYS A 51 12.64 2.36 -7.97
C CYS A 51 13.00 3.72 -8.58
N VAL A 52 13.34 3.72 -9.87
CA VAL A 52 13.62 4.98 -10.58
C VAL A 52 12.32 5.53 -11.14
N ILE A 53 12.01 6.77 -10.76
CA ILE A 53 10.87 7.52 -11.29
C ILE A 53 11.31 8.85 -11.90
N ARG A 54 10.43 9.46 -12.66
CA ARG A 54 10.66 10.78 -13.23
C ARG A 54 9.80 11.81 -12.51
N ILE A 55 10.45 12.77 -11.84
CA ILE A 55 9.81 13.90 -11.17
C ILE A 55 10.39 15.18 -11.79
N ASP A 56 9.54 16.10 -12.28
CA ASP A 56 9.95 17.38 -12.85
C ASP A 56 11.03 17.25 -13.95
N ARG A 57 10.92 16.23 -14.82
CA ARG A 57 11.88 15.87 -15.89
C ARG A 57 13.21 15.30 -15.38
N ASP A 58 13.40 15.16 -14.07
CA ASP A 58 14.57 14.57 -13.45
C ASP A 58 14.35 13.09 -13.08
N ARG A 59 15.40 12.26 -13.24
CA ARG A 59 15.40 10.88 -12.77
C ARG A 59 15.78 10.86 -11.30
N ARG A 60 14.92 10.27 -10.48
CA ARG A 60 15.15 10.11 -9.04
C ARG A 60 15.02 8.67 -8.63
N LEU A 61 15.92 8.24 -7.74
CA LEU A 61 15.75 7.00 -7.02
C LEU A 61 14.77 7.23 -5.87
N VAL A 62 13.68 6.50 -5.85
CA VAL A 62 12.75 6.49 -4.71
C VAL A 62 12.95 5.23 -3.92
N MET A 63 13.11 5.36 -2.62
CA MET A 63 13.40 4.29 -1.69
C MET A 63 12.57 4.42 -0.42
N ASP A 64 12.43 3.31 0.29
CA ASP A 64 11.88 3.28 1.64
C ASP A 64 13.00 3.50 2.67
N VAL A 65 12.81 4.41 3.57
CA VAL A 65 13.73 4.70 4.66
C VAL A 65 12.93 4.70 5.96
N GLY A 66 12.77 3.51 6.55
CA GLY A 66 12.04 3.37 7.81
C GLY A 66 10.54 3.71 7.72
N GLY A 67 9.89 3.37 6.59
CA GLY A 67 8.48 3.66 6.35
C GLY A 67 8.23 5.04 5.70
N ILE A 68 9.27 5.82 5.47
CA ILE A 68 9.18 7.12 4.80
C ILE A 68 9.74 6.99 3.38
N SER A 69 8.98 7.44 2.40
CA SER A 69 9.44 7.47 1.01
C SER A 69 10.35 8.67 0.75
N VAL A 70 11.54 8.39 0.28
CA VAL A 70 12.56 9.40 -0.01
C VAL A 70 12.94 9.32 -1.48
N ALA A 71 12.92 10.46 -2.18
CA ALA A 71 13.42 10.59 -3.54
C ALA A 71 14.79 11.27 -3.55
N ILE A 72 15.77 10.64 -4.19
CA ILE A 72 17.13 11.17 -4.34
C ILE A 72 17.35 11.55 -5.81
N SER A 73 17.76 12.80 -6.06
CA SER A 73 18.13 13.31 -7.37
C SER A 73 19.60 13.07 -7.69
N GLY A 74 20.00 13.35 -8.95
CA GLY A 74 21.41 13.24 -9.37
C GLY A 74 21.87 11.80 -9.62
N VAL A 75 20.96 10.90 -9.94
CA VAL A 75 21.26 9.48 -10.22
C VAL A 75 21.47 9.18 -11.70
N HIS A 76 21.64 10.19 -12.55
CA HIS A 76 21.73 10.01 -14.01
C HIS A 76 23.04 9.31 -14.45
N ALA A 77 24.12 9.55 -13.72
CA ALA A 77 25.43 9.00 -14.04
C ALA A 77 25.65 7.63 -13.42
N GLU A 78 24.76 7.19 -12.53
CA GLU A 78 24.93 5.95 -11.80
C GLU A 78 24.53 4.73 -12.65
N LYS A 79 25.24 3.63 -12.42
CA LYS A 79 24.88 2.33 -12.98
C LYS A 79 23.94 1.61 -12.01
N PHE A 80 23.01 0.86 -12.59
CA PHE A 80 22.01 0.12 -11.85
C PHE A 80 22.09 -1.35 -12.21
N GLU A 81 21.85 -2.20 -11.23
CA GLU A 81 21.51 -3.61 -11.41
C GLU A 81 20.09 -3.86 -10.94
N GLU A 82 19.43 -4.83 -11.55
CA GLU A 82 18.13 -5.28 -11.07
C GLU A 82 18.33 -6.05 -9.76
N VAL A 83 17.59 -5.65 -8.75
CA VAL A 83 17.51 -6.40 -7.50
C VAL A 83 16.42 -7.43 -7.71
N GLU A 84 16.75 -8.72 -7.63
CA GLU A 84 15.70 -9.73 -7.54
C GLU A 84 14.78 -9.35 -6.37
N PRO A 85 13.48 -9.23 -6.61
CA PRO A 85 12.55 -8.82 -5.57
C PRO A 85 12.77 -9.75 -4.38
N TYR A 86 13.03 -9.15 -3.23
CA TYR A 86 13.18 -9.88 -1.98
C TYR A 86 11.99 -10.83 -1.85
N LYS A 87 12.25 -12.12 -1.76
CA LYS A 87 11.20 -13.13 -1.60
C LYS A 87 10.27 -12.83 -0.41
N ASP A 88 10.74 -12.06 0.55
CA ASP A 88 9.96 -11.64 1.70
C ASP A 88 9.10 -10.40 1.43
N MET A 89 9.53 -9.45 0.58
CA MET A 89 8.64 -8.38 0.09
C MET A 89 7.56 -8.96 -0.84
N LEU A 90 7.91 -9.93 -1.68
CA LEU A 90 6.92 -10.67 -2.48
C LEU A 90 5.93 -11.46 -1.61
N LYS A 91 6.30 -11.89 -0.40
CA LYS A 91 5.32 -12.46 0.53
C LYS A 91 4.26 -11.46 0.97
N TYR A 92 4.63 -10.21 1.22
CA TYR A 92 3.68 -9.16 1.56
C TYR A 92 2.91 -8.64 0.35
N GLU A 93 3.55 -8.55 -0.82
CA GLU A 93 2.86 -8.25 -2.08
C GLU A 93 1.93 -9.40 -2.51
N HIS A 94 2.26 -10.65 -2.20
CA HIS A 94 1.47 -11.81 -2.59
C HIS A 94 0.03 -11.80 -2.06
N ILE A 95 -0.22 -11.22 -0.91
CA ILE A 95 -1.57 -11.20 -0.34
C ILE A 95 -2.45 -10.18 -1.07
N PHE A 96 -1.89 -9.03 -1.40
CA PHE A 96 -2.62 -7.93 -2.04
C PHE A 96 -2.56 -7.95 -3.57
N TYR A 97 -1.62 -8.69 -4.20
CA TYR A 97 -1.27 -8.53 -5.61
C TYR A 97 -1.32 -9.82 -6.45
N GLN A 98 -1.80 -10.94 -5.94
CA GLN A 98 -1.94 -12.17 -6.75
C GLN A 98 -2.99 -12.10 -7.85
N ARG A 99 -3.79 -11.05 -7.89
CA ARG A 99 -4.71 -10.84 -8.99
C ARG A 99 -3.96 -10.32 -10.22
N ASN A 100 -4.37 -10.84 -11.37
CA ASN A 100 -3.99 -10.29 -12.67
C ASN A 100 -4.05 -8.76 -12.60
N LEU A 101 -2.96 -8.09 -13.01
CA LEU A 101 -2.83 -6.62 -13.01
C LEU A 101 -4.03 -5.92 -13.68
N HIS A 102 -4.62 -6.54 -14.70
CA HIS A 102 -5.81 -6.03 -15.38
C HIS A 102 -7.06 -6.05 -14.51
N GLU A 103 -7.28 -7.13 -13.76
CA GLU A 103 -8.43 -7.24 -12.84
C GLU A 103 -8.32 -6.24 -11.70
N ARG A 104 -7.12 -6.07 -11.16
CA ARG A 104 -6.86 -5.08 -10.12
C ARG A 104 -7.08 -3.67 -10.64
N GLN A 105 -6.54 -3.34 -11.82
CA GLN A 105 -6.72 -2.02 -12.41
C GLN A 105 -8.20 -1.74 -12.67
N ALA A 106 -8.95 -2.71 -13.17
CA ALA A 106 -10.39 -2.60 -13.36
C ALA A 106 -11.16 -2.36 -12.06
N LEU A 107 -10.74 -2.99 -10.95
CA LEU A 107 -11.32 -2.74 -9.62
C LEU A 107 -11.00 -1.32 -9.12
N ILE A 108 -9.76 -0.87 -9.32
CA ILE A 108 -9.35 0.50 -8.98
C ILE A 108 -10.17 1.50 -9.79
N ASP A 109 -10.19 1.36 -11.10
CA ASP A 109 -10.87 2.30 -12.00
C ASP A 109 -12.38 2.37 -11.71
N ARG A 110 -12.97 1.28 -11.23
CA ARG A 110 -14.39 1.20 -10.93
C ARG A 110 -14.76 1.70 -9.54
N TYR A 111 -13.94 1.41 -8.54
CA TYR A 111 -14.31 1.59 -7.13
C TYR A 111 -13.49 2.65 -6.41
N PHE A 112 -12.32 3.04 -6.93
CA PHE A 112 -11.40 3.94 -6.24
C PHE A 112 -10.86 5.03 -7.14
N HIS A 113 -11.41 6.20 -7.03
CA HIS A 113 -10.95 7.39 -7.76
C HIS A 113 -10.99 8.62 -6.86
N PRO A 114 -10.15 9.63 -7.11
CA PRO A 114 -10.21 10.88 -6.36
C PRO A 114 -11.60 11.51 -6.48
N VAL A 115 -12.21 11.84 -5.34
CA VAL A 115 -13.52 12.47 -5.29
C VAL A 115 -13.38 13.99 -5.34
N LYS A 116 -14.26 14.65 -6.10
CA LYS A 116 -14.23 16.09 -6.32
C LYS A 116 -15.40 16.82 -5.66
N ASN A 117 -16.44 16.10 -5.31
CA ASN A 117 -17.67 16.66 -4.74
C ASN A 117 -18.42 15.63 -3.88
N ALA A 118 -19.39 16.09 -3.11
CA ALA A 118 -20.15 15.24 -2.18
C ALA A 118 -20.94 14.11 -2.87
N GLN A 119 -21.37 14.31 -4.13
CA GLN A 119 -22.06 13.25 -4.87
C GLN A 119 -21.11 12.11 -5.24
N GLU A 120 -19.88 12.42 -5.64
CA GLU A 120 -18.86 11.41 -5.93
C GLU A 120 -18.42 10.68 -4.66
N VAL A 121 -18.33 11.37 -3.50
CA VAL A 121 -18.08 10.74 -2.19
C VAL A 121 -19.15 9.69 -1.89
N LYS A 122 -20.42 10.06 -2.06
CA LYS A 122 -21.53 9.14 -1.82
C LYS A 122 -21.49 7.94 -2.77
N ALA A 123 -21.28 8.16 -4.05
CA ALA A 123 -21.16 7.09 -5.05
C ALA A 123 -19.98 6.16 -4.77
N GLN A 124 -18.85 6.72 -4.31
CA GLN A 124 -17.69 5.94 -3.91
C GLN A 124 -17.99 5.09 -2.66
N ALA A 125 -18.66 5.65 -1.67
CA ALA A 125 -19.06 4.93 -0.46
C ALA A 125 -20.02 3.78 -0.78
N GLU A 126 -21.00 4.00 -1.65
CA GLU A 126 -21.94 2.98 -2.15
C GLU A 126 -21.20 1.86 -2.91
N SER A 127 -20.18 2.20 -3.69
CA SER A 127 -19.35 1.22 -4.41
C SER A 127 -18.54 0.33 -3.46
N ILE A 128 -17.99 0.89 -2.38
CA ILE A 128 -17.27 0.15 -1.33
C ILE A 128 -18.23 -0.79 -0.60
N ASP A 129 -19.42 -0.31 -0.21
CA ASP A 129 -20.41 -1.15 0.47
C ASP A 129 -20.96 -2.27 -0.43
N TYR A 130 -21.14 -1.98 -1.70
CA TYR A 130 -21.51 -3.00 -2.68
C TYR A 130 -20.45 -4.11 -2.78
N LEU A 131 -19.17 -3.73 -2.90
CA LEU A 131 -18.07 -4.70 -2.98
C LEU A 131 -17.99 -5.55 -1.71
N ARG A 132 -18.12 -4.94 -0.52
CA ARG A 132 -18.19 -5.66 0.75
C ARG A 132 -19.32 -6.68 0.77
N SER A 133 -20.51 -6.24 0.41
CA SER A 133 -21.72 -7.08 0.42
C SER A 133 -21.62 -8.22 -0.59
N TYR A 134 -21.03 -7.96 -1.75
CA TYR A 134 -20.76 -8.97 -2.77
C TYR A 134 -19.81 -10.05 -2.24
N VAL A 135 -18.69 -9.67 -1.61
CA VAL A 135 -17.72 -10.62 -1.04
C VAL A 135 -18.39 -11.50 0.01
N ILE A 136 -19.19 -10.94 0.91
CA ILE A 136 -19.92 -11.70 1.93
C ILE A 136 -20.87 -12.71 1.29
N SER A 137 -21.66 -12.27 0.31
CA SER A 137 -22.61 -13.12 -0.41
C SER A 137 -21.92 -14.28 -1.14
N GLU A 138 -20.75 -14.04 -1.75
CA GLU A 138 -19.99 -15.07 -2.44
C GLU A 138 -19.36 -16.08 -1.46
N MET A 139 -18.90 -15.61 -0.29
CA MET A 139 -18.42 -16.47 0.80
C MET A 139 -19.53 -17.37 1.36
N ASP A 140 -20.69 -16.79 1.63
CA ASP A 140 -21.85 -17.52 2.19
C ASP A 140 -22.37 -18.56 1.20
N ALA A 141 -22.31 -18.27 -0.09
CA ALA A 141 -22.67 -19.19 -1.16
C ALA A 141 -21.58 -20.25 -1.47
N GLY A 142 -20.42 -20.18 -0.81
CA GLY A 142 -19.30 -21.09 -1.03
C GLY A 142 -18.58 -20.92 -2.37
N ARG A 143 -18.81 -19.80 -3.07
CA ARG A 143 -18.15 -19.50 -4.35
C ARG A 143 -16.85 -18.71 -4.17
N MET A 144 -16.64 -18.14 -2.99
CA MET A 144 -15.40 -17.44 -2.63
C MET A 144 -14.84 -18.05 -1.35
N ASN A 145 -13.56 -18.35 -1.32
CA ASN A 145 -12.92 -18.84 -0.11
C ASN A 145 -12.47 -17.68 0.80
N ILE A 146 -12.16 -18.01 2.05
CA ILE A 146 -11.76 -17.01 3.07
C ILE A 146 -10.52 -16.23 2.64
N TYR A 147 -9.57 -16.88 1.98
CA TYR A 147 -8.34 -16.22 1.52
C TYR A 147 -8.60 -15.16 0.45
N GLU A 148 -9.47 -15.47 -0.51
CA GLU A 148 -9.88 -14.51 -1.55
C GLU A 148 -10.63 -13.32 -0.94
N ALA A 149 -11.55 -13.58 -0.02
CA ALA A 149 -12.28 -12.54 0.70
C ALA A 149 -11.34 -11.65 1.51
N TRP A 150 -10.42 -12.25 2.26
CA TRP A 150 -9.41 -11.51 3.01
C TRP A 150 -8.58 -10.60 2.11
N SER A 151 -8.11 -11.11 0.97
CA SER A 151 -7.33 -10.33 -0.01
C SER A 151 -8.11 -9.13 -0.54
N ILE A 152 -9.42 -9.29 -0.80
CA ILE A 152 -10.25 -8.19 -1.29
C ILE A 152 -10.47 -7.14 -0.19
N PHE A 153 -10.77 -7.57 1.04
CA PHE A 153 -10.97 -6.64 2.14
C PHE A 153 -9.70 -5.85 2.47
N SER A 154 -8.56 -6.50 2.51
CA SER A 154 -7.26 -5.84 2.70
C SER A 154 -6.99 -4.83 1.58
N PHE A 155 -7.25 -5.21 0.33
CA PHE A 155 -7.17 -4.32 -0.82
C PHE A 155 -8.08 -3.08 -0.65
N VAL A 156 -9.33 -3.25 -0.20
CA VAL A 156 -10.25 -2.13 0.00
C VAL A 156 -9.70 -1.14 1.04
N ILE A 157 -9.21 -1.63 2.16
CA ILE A 157 -8.65 -0.76 3.21
C ILE A 157 -7.40 -0.03 2.72
N GLU A 158 -6.50 -0.69 2.01
CA GLU A 158 -5.32 -0.05 1.45
C GLU A 158 -5.66 1.01 0.39
N GLU A 159 -6.62 0.75 -0.48
CA GLU A 159 -7.02 1.73 -1.50
C GLU A 159 -7.77 2.92 -0.87
N ILE A 160 -8.58 2.70 0.18
CA ILE A 160 -9.16 3.80 0.96
C ILE A 160 -8.04 4.66 1.55
N GLY A 161 -7.08 4.04 2.22
CA GLY A 161 -5.91 4.73 2.77
C GLY A 161 -5.14 5.50 1.70
N TYR A 162 -4.90 4.88 0.55
CA TYR A 162 -4.17 5.47 -0.55
C TYR A 162 -4.85 6.72 -1.14
N TYR A 163 -6.15 6.63 -1.44
CA TYR A 163 -6.86 7.73 -2.11
C TYR A 163 -7.28 8.85 -1.16
N TYR A 164 -7.59 8.56 0.10
CA TYR A 164 -8.26 9.50 1.00
C TYR A 164 -7.43 9.91 2.20
N ALA A 165 -6.43 9.14 2.64
CA ALA A 165 -5.56 9.54 3.74
C ALA A 165 -4.91 10.92 3.55
N PRO A 166 -4.43 11.30 2.35
CA PRO A 166 -3.85 12.61 2.12
C PRO A 166 -4.81 13.78 2.35
N PHE A 167 -6.11 13.52 2.39
CA PHE A 167 -7.18 14.52 2.54
C PHE A 167 -7.93 14.40 3.87
N ALA A 168 -7.58 13.44 4.73
CA ALA A 168 -8.31 13.14 5.96
C ALA A 168 -8.45 14.38 6.87
N ASP A 169 -7.37 15.15 7.00
CA ASP A 169 -7.36 16.36 7.84
C ASP A 169 -8.13 17.54 7.23
N GLN A 170 -8.23 17.59 5.89
CA GLN A 170 -8.82 18.73 5.19
C GLN A 170 -10.32 18.56 4.95
N PHE A 171 -10.79 17.32 4.80
CA PHE A 171 -12.13 16.99 4.34
C PHE A 171 -12.81 15.89 5.18
N LYS A 172 -12.44 15.75 6.45
CA LYS A 172 -12.90 14.66 7.32
C LYS A 172 -14.41 14.43 7.23
N GLU A 173 -15.20 15.47 7.48
CA GLU A 173 -16.67 15.37 7.42
C GLU A 173 -17.20 14.95 6.03
N SER A 174 -16.52 15.36 4.96
CA SER A 174 -16.92 15.01 3.59
C SER A 174 -16.58 13.56 3.24
N LEU A 175 -15.56 12.97 3.88
CA LEU A 175 -15.13 11.60 3.66
C LEU A 175 -15.77 10.59 4.60
N ASP A 176 -16.51 11.04 5.62
CA ASP A 176 -17.18 10.20 6.62
C ASP A 176 -17.97 9.00 6.02
N PRO A 177 -18.74 9.15 4.93
CA PRO A 177 -19.43 8.00 4.33
C PRO A 177 -18.47 6.90 3.85
N ILE A 178 -17.31 7.27 3.27
CA ILE A 178 -16.30 6.33 2.80
C ILE A 178 -15.65 5.63 4.00
N MET A 179 -15.27 6.40 5.03
CA MET A 179 -14.65 5.87 6.24
C MET A 179 -15.61 4.95 7.01
N LEU A 180 -16.91 5.29 7.07
CA LEU A 180 -17.93 4.43 7.66
C LEU A 180 -18.00 3.06 6.97
N HIS A 181 -17.97 3.01 5.64
CA HIS A 181 -18.03 1.75 4.91
C HIS A 181 -16.69 0.99 4.98
N GLY A 182 -15.56 1.69 5.04
CA GLY A 182 -14.26 1.09 5.36
C GLY A 182 -14.24 0.44 6.73
N GLY A 183 -14.78 1.10 7.75
CA GLY A 183 -14.94 0.53 9.09
C GLY A 183 -15.77 -0.75 9.11
N LYS A 184 -16.83 -0.83 8.28
CA LYS A 184 -17.59 -2.09 8.11
C LYS A 184 -16.76 -3.20 7.48
N VAL A 185 -15.86 -2.88 6.55
CA VAL A 185 -14.92 -3.86 5.98
C VAL A 185 -13.97 -4.39 7.05
N LEU A 186 -13.43 -3.51 7.90
CA LEU A 186 -12.60 -3.92 9.05
C LEU A 186 -13.36 -4.86 9.99
N GLN A 187 -14.63 -4.60 10.28
CA GLN A 187 -15.47 -5.51 11.09
C GLN A 187 -15.61 -6.90 10.45
N GLU A 188 -15.73 -6.99 9.14
CA GLU A 188 -15.76 -8.31 8.46
C GLU A 188 -14.40 -9.02 8.54
N MET A 189 -13.29 -8.28 8.46
CA MET A 189 -11.96 -8.86 8.67
C MET A 189 -11.81 -9.41 10.09
N GLU A 190 -12.26 -8.70 11.10
CA GLU A 190 -12.28 -9.20 12.48
C GLU A 190 -13.13 -10.47 12.63
N ARG A 191 -14.30 -10.53 11.98
CA ARG A 191 -15.12 -11.76 11.96
C ARG A 191 -14.39 -12.95 11.36
N ILE A 192 -13.62 -12.73 10.27
CA ILE A 192 -12.79 -13.78 9.67
C ILE A 192 -11.75 -14.28 10.68
N ILE A 193 -11.04 -13.38 11.35
CA ILE A 193 -10.03 -13.72 12.37
C ILE A 193 -10.65 -14.53 13.52
N GLN A 194 -11.87 -14.17 13.96
CA GLN A 194 -12.57 -14.84 15.04
C GLN A 194 -13.21 -16.16 14.59
N SER A 195 -13.25 -16.43 13.29
CA SER A 195 -13.89 -17.65 12.75
C SER A 195 -13.10 -18.91 13.13
N THR A 196 -13.84 -19.94 13.52
CA THR A 196 -13.29 -21.29 13.74
C THR A 196 -12.92 -22.03 12.46
N ARG A 197 -13.23 -21.45 11.30
CA ARG A 197 -12.99 -22.06 9.98
C ARG A 197 -11.54 -21.92 9.51
N ILE A 198 -10.71 -21.15 10.21
CA ILE A 198 -9.29 -20.95 9.86
C ILE A 198 -8.39 -21.65 10.88
N GLY A 199 -7.32 -22.30 10.39
CA GLY A 199 -6.29 -22.92 11.23
C GLY A 199 -5.41 -21.89 11.97
N GLY A 200 -4.73 -22.31 13.03
CA GLY A 200 -3.95 -21.44 13.90
C GLY A 200 -2.91 -20.59 13.15
N ASP A 201 -2.15 -21.19 12.23
CA ASP A 201 -1.11 -20.47 11.46
C ASP A 201 -1.71 -19.39 10.55
N THR A 202 -2.84 -19.71 9.90
CA THR A 202 -3.57 -18.75 9.06
C THR A 202 -4.15 -17.62 9.90
N LYS A 203 -4.67 -17.95 11.08
CA LYS A 203 -5.20 -16.97 12.03
C LYS A 203 -4.11 -16.00 12.47
N CYS A 204 -2.97 -16.49 12.92
CA CYS A 204 -1.82 -15.67 13.34
C CYS A 204 -1.35 -14.74 12.21
N ARG A 205 -1.31 -15.24 10.98
CA ARG A 205 -0.97 -14.42 9.82
C ARG A 205 -1.97 -13.29 9.60
N TYR A 206 -3.28 -13.57 9.65
CA TYR A 206 -4.32 -12.55 9.47
C TYR A 206 -4.34 -11.53 10.60
N GLU A 207 -4.08 -11.96 11.84
CA GLU A 207 -3.92 -11.05 12.99
C GLU A 207 -2.76 -10.07 12.77
N ASN A 208 -1.62 -10.55 12.27
CA ASN A 208 -0.46 -9.70 11.96
C ASN A 208 -0.75 -8.73 10.80
N GLU A 209 -1.34 -9.21 9.72
CA GLU A 209 -1.72 -8.38 8.57
C GLU A 209 -2.74 -7.30 8.96
N TYR A 210 -3.74 -7.65 9.78
CA TYR A 210 -4.71 -6.71 10.32
C TYR A 210 -4.04 -5.65 11.19
N ALA A 211 -3.14 -6.06 12.09
CA ALA A 211 -2.39 -5.13 12.93
C ALA A 211 -1.53 -4.16 12.10
N GLU A 212 -0.94 -4.62 11.00
CA GLU A 212 -0.19 -3.76 10.08
C GLU A 212 -1.09 -2.75 9.36
N LEU A 213 -2.28 -3.17 8.91
CA LEU A 213 -3.26 -2.28 8.29
C LEU A 213 -3.75 -1.22 9.28
N MET A 214 -4.05 -1.63 10.52
CA MET A 214 -4.48 -0.72 11.59
C MET A 214 -3.37 0.27 11.95
N ALA A 215 -2.13 -0.19 12.09
CA ALA A 215 -0.99 0.70 12.36
C ALA A 215 -0.80 1.80 11.29
N LYS A 216 -1.18 1.51 10.04
CA LYS A 216 -1.10 2.48 8.94
C LYS A 216 -2.31 3.40 8.84
N TYR A 217 -3.51 2.91 9.12
CA TYR A 217 -4.75 3.55 8.68
C TYR A 217 -5.81 3.73 9.78
N GLU A 218 -5.55 3.30 11.05
CA GLU A 218 -6.51 3.42 12.16
C GLU A 218 -7.08 4.84 12.31
N TYR A 219 -6.26 5.84 12.05
CA TYR A 219 -6.67 7.25 12.17
C TYR A 219 -7.74 7.71 11.16
N LEU A 220 -8.04 6.87 10.16
CA LEU A 220 -9.08 7.14 9.15
C LEU A 220 -10.46 6.63 9.57
N PHE A 221 -10.51 5.63 10.47
CA PHE A 221 -11.74 4.89 10.80
C PHE A 221 -12.21 5.08 12.26
#